data_841b320cb919ddd35d77434c5241339b
#
_entry.id   841b320cb919ddd35d77434c5241339b
#
_cell.length_a   1.000
_cell.length_b   1.000
_cell.length_c   1.000
_cell.angle_alpha   90.00
_cell.angle_beta   90.00
_cell.angle_gamma   90.00
#
_symmetry.space_group_name_H-M   'P 1'
#
loop_
_entity.id
_entity.type
_entity.pdbx_description
1 polymer ?
#
loop_
_entity_poly.entity_id
_entity_poly.type
_entity_poly.pdbx_seq_one_letter_code
_entity_poly.pdbx_strand_id
1 'polypeptide(L)'
;MRFVDEYRDKEQVQSLVRAIRKVVTRPWHIMEICGGQTHAIARYRLEEMLPEEVKLLHGPGCPVCVTPIETIDYALELAKRPDVILASFGDMMRVPGSREDLLQVKARGADIRMLYSPLDAINLAINHPDKKIVFFAIGFETTAPVHMMALKEAMRRKLENFYLLTSLFTVPPAIEAILSDPESRVNGFLTAGHVCAVTGNGAYHHLAKKYKTPMVVTGFEPADLLLGIYRCLLQLEAGIYKVENAYKRA
;
A
#
# COMPACT_ATOMS: atom_id res chain seq x y z
N MET A 1 13.48 2.31 -21.69
CA MET A 1 14.24 2.47 -20.38
C MET A 1 14.50 1.08 -19.83
N ARG A 2 15.74 0.73 -19.54
CA ARG A 2 16.10 -0.59 -19.01
C ARG A 2 15.27 -0.94 -17.77
N PHE A 3 14.81 -2.19 -17.64
CA PHE A 3 13.92 -2.70 -16.58
C PHE A 3 12.48 -2.12 -16.57
N VAL A 4 12.06 -1.44 -17.63
CA VAL A 4 10.70 -0.93 -17.82
C VAL A 4 10.13 -1.39 -19.15
N ASP A 5 10.79 -1.04 -20.27
CA ASP A 5 10.24 -1.29 -21.60
C ASP A 5 10.14 -2.78 -21.92
N GLU A 6 11.09 -3.59 -21.41
CA GLU A 6 11.07 -5.05 -21.57
C GLU A 6 9.82 -5.70 -20.92
N TYR A 7 9.29 -5.09 -19.86
CA TYR A 7 8.10 -5.60 -19.14
C TYR A 7 6.78 -5.02 -19.68
N ARG A 8 6.88 -4.14 -20.71
CA ARG A 8 5.76 -3.61 -21.50
C ARG A 8 5.70 -4.21 -22.89
N ASP A 9 6.57 -5.15 -23.19
CA ASP A 9 6.64 -5.81 -24.49
C ASP A 9 5.33 -6.53 -24.82
N LYS A 10 4.77 -6.22 -25.99
CA LYS A 10 3.46 -6.71 -26.43
C LYS A 10 3.44 -8.23 -26.66
N GLU A 11 4.52 -8.77 -27.20
CA GLU A 11 4.59 -10.21 -27.50
C GLU A 11 4.68 -11.02 -26.21
N GLN A 12 5.47 -10.54 -25.25
CA GLN A 12 5.55 -11.14 -23.90
C GLN A 12 4.21 -11.11 -23.19
N VAL A 13 3.52 -9.97 -23.19
CA VAL A 13 2.18 -9.80 -22.61
C VAL A 13 1.21 -10.78 -23.25
N GLN A 14 1.14 -10.86 -24.57
CA GLN A 14 0.24 -11.79 -25.28
C GLN A 14 0.60 -13.26 -25.03
N SER A 15 1.88 -13.57 -24.90
CA SER A 15 2.33 -14.93 -24.57
C SER A 15 1.85 -15.35 -23.19
N LEU A 16 1.97 -14.46 -22.19
CA LEU A 16 1.48 -14.72 -20.83
C LEU A 16 -0.05 -14.86 -20.79
N VAL A 17 -0.78 -14.03 -21.51
CA VAL A 17 -2.25 -14.16 -21.62
C VAL A 17 -2.65 -15.52 -22.21
N ARG A 18 -1.96 -15.95 -23.28
CA ARG A 18 -2.19 -17.30 -23.86
C ARG A 18 -1.86 -18.43 -22.87
N ALA A 19 -0.79 -18.27 -22.08
CA ALA A 19 -0.40 -19.25 -21.07
C ALA A 19 -1.45 -19.32 -19.94
N ILE A 20 -1.96 -18.19 -19.48
CA ILE A 20 -3.02 -18.09 -18.47
C ILE A 20 -4.27 -18.84 -18.96
N ARG A 21 -4.72 -18.57 -20.20
CA ARG A 21 -5.90 -19.23 -20.79
C ARG A 21 -5.77 -20.75 -20.91
N LYS A 22 -4.55 -21.26 -21.04
CA LYS A 22 -4.29 -22.72 -21.15
C LYS A 22 -4.29 -23.42 -19.80
N VAL A 23 -3.96 -22.72 -18.71
CA VAL A 23 -3.75 -23.34 -17.41
C VAL A 23 -5.01 -23.29 -16.54
N VAL A 24 -5.84 -22.26 -16.70
CA VAL A 24 -7.04 -22.08 -15.88
C VAL A 24 -8.11 -23.10 -16.27
N THR A 25 -8.67 -23.80 -15.26
CA THR A 25 -9.70 -24.84 -15.47
C THR A 25 -11.01 -24.54 -14.76
N ARG A 26 -11.02 -23.58 -13.81
CA ARG A 26 -12.16 -23.18 -12.99
C ARG A 26 -12.03 -21.73 -12.50
N PRO A 27 -13.11 -21.14 -11.95
CA PRO A 27 -13.06 -19.76 -11.44
C PRO A 27 -12.07 -19.58 -10.29
N TRP A 28 -11.24 -18.52 -10.39
CA TRP A 28 -10.28 -18.12 -9.37
C TRP A 28 -10.34 -16.63 -9.10
N HIS A 29 -10.26 -16.25 -7.81
CA HIS A 29 -10.20 -14.88 -7.36
C HIS A 29 -8.79 -14.59 -6.82
N ILE A 30 -8.06 -13.71 -7.47
CA ILE A 30 -6.70 -13.32 -7.09
C ILE A 30 -6.74 -11.86 -6.65
N MET A 31 -6.29 -11.58 -5.42
CA MET A 31 -6.26 -10.23 -4.88
C MET A 31 -4.86 -9.63 -4.98
N GLU A 32 -4.75 -8.44 -5.56
CA GLU A 32 -3.56 -7.62 -5.37
C GLU A 32 -3.73 -6.71 -4.14
N ILE A 33 -2.61 -6.34 -3.50
CA ILE A 33 -2.62 -5.60 -2.23
C ILE A 33 -1.82 -4.30 -2.29
N CYS A 34 -1.75 -3.69 -3.46
CA CYS A 34 -1.03 -2.42 -3.63
C CYS A 34 -1.71 -1.52 -4.66
N GLY A 35 -2.05 -0.30 -4.28
CA GLY A 35 -2.66 0.67 -5.19
C GLY A 35 -1.87 0.93 -6.48
N GLY A 36 -0.54 0.73 -6.47
CA GLY A 36 0.28 0.78 -7.67
C GLY A 36 -0.01 -0.37 -8.64
N GLN A 37 -0.32 -1.57 -8.12
CA GLN A 37 -0.76 -2.71 -8.92
C GLN A 37 -2.17 -2.46 -9.47
N THR A 38 -3.12 -2.00 -8.65
CA THR A 38 -4.46 -1.58 -9.08
C THR A 38 -4.39 -0.58 -10.23
N HIS A 39 -3.58 0.47 -10.05
CA HIS A 39 -3.40 1.51 -11.08
C HIS A 39 -2.87 0.91 -12.40
N ALA A 40 -1.86 0.03 -12.33
CA ALA A 40 -1.29 -0.60 -13.51
C ALA A 40 -2.29 -1.55 -14.20
N ILE A 41 -3.05 -2.35 -13.43
CA ILE A 41 -4.10 -3.22 -13.94
C ILE A 41 -5.12 -2.40 -14.73
N ALA A 42 -5.62 -1.31 -14.15
CA ALA A 42 -6.59 -0.42 -14.80
C ALA A 42 -5.98 0.29 -16.03
N ARG A 43 -4.78 0.87 -15.89
CA ARG A 43 -4.09 1.61 -16.96
C ARG A 43 -3.86 0.78 -18.20
N TYR A 44 -3.44 -0.48 -18.03
CA TYR A 44 -3.13 -1.38 -19.13
C TYR A 44 -4.30 -2.30 -19.49
N ARG A 45 -5.47 -2.13 -18.84
CA ARG A 45 -6.70 -2.90 -19.07
C ARG A 45 -6.46 -4.42 -18.99
N LEU A 46 -5.66 -4.84 -17.99
CA LEU A 46 -5.24 -6.24 -17.90
C LEU A 46 -6.42 -7.19 -17.64
N GLU A 47 -7.44 -6.76 -16.92
CA GLU A 47 -8.64 -7.58 -16.66
C GLU A 47 -9.36 -7.99 -17.94
N GLU A 48 -9.40 -7.11 -18.94
CA GLU A 48 -10.04 -7.40 -20.22
C GLU A 48 -9.28 -8.42 -21.08
N MET A 49 -8.00 -8.65 -20.76
CA MET A 49 -7.15 -9.63 -21.45
C MET A 49 -7.29 -11.02 -20.83
N LEU A 50 -7.72 -11.10 -19.56
CA LEU A 50 -7.84 -12.35 -18.82
C LEU A 50 -9.08 -13.15 -19.25
N PRO A 51 -9.08 -14.48 -19.09
CA PRO A 51 -10.28 -15.27 -19.25
C PRO A 51 -11.30 -15.00 -18.12
N GLU A 52 -12.58 -15.27 -18.37
CA GLU A 52 -13.67 -14.95 -17.42
C GLU A 52 -13.55 -15.69 -16.08
N GLU A 53 -12.84 -16.80 -16.06
CA GLU A 53 -12.55 -17.60 -14.87
C GLU A 53 -11.57 -16.90 -13.91
N VAL A 54 -10.79 -15.92 -14.36
CA VAL A 54 -9.84 -15.18 -13.52
C VAL A 54 -10.41 -13.83 -13.16
N LYS A 55 -10.75 -13.67 -11.89
CA LYS A 55 -11.22 -12.39 -11.35
C LYS A 55 -10.13 -11.76 -10.48
N LEU A 56 -9.80 -10.52 -10.78
CA LEU A 56 -8.92 -9.72 -9.94
C LEU A 56 -9.74 -9.01 -8.87
N LEU A 57 -9.22 -8.99 -7.66
CA LEU A 57 -9.78 -8.26 -6.53
C LEU A 57 -8.76 -7.20 -6.09
N HIS A 58 -9.24 -6.01 -5.82
CA HIS A 58 -8.42 -4.90 -5.35
C HIS A 58 -8.45 -4.85 -3.82
N GLY A 59 -7.31 -5.16 -3.23
CA GLY A 59 -7.17 -5.23 -1.78
C GLY A 59 -6.79 -3.88 -1.13
N PRO A 60 -6.54 -3.88 0.19
CA PRO A 60 -6.27 -2.67 0.99
C PRO A 60 -4.86 -2.13 0.75
N GLY A 61 -4.54 -1.75 -0.48
CA GLY A 61 -3.20 -1.33 -0.90
C GLY A 61 -2.91 0.18 -0.78
N CYS A 62 -3.83 0.97 -0.20
CA CYS A 62 -3.68 2.42 -0.04
C CYS A 62 -3.72 2.78 1.46
N PRO A 63 -2.63 3.30 2.06
CA PRO A 63 -2.60 3.59 3.48
C PRO A 63 -3.56 4.72 3.88
N VAL A 64 -3.82 5.65 2.97
CA VAL A 64 -4.81 6.72 3.17
C VAL A 64 -6.22 6.13 3.26
N CYS A 65 -6.54 5.18 2.37
CA CYS A 65 -7.87 4.58 2.28
C CYS A 65 -8.21 3.67 3.47
N VAL A 66 -7.20 3.09 4.11
CA VAL A 66 -7.38 2.21 5.28
C VAL A 66 -7.21 2.94 6.61
N THR A 67 -6.91 4.24 6.60
CA THR A 67 -6.86 5.05 7.82
C THR A 67 -8.25 5.12 8.45
N PRO A 68 -8.41 4.72 9.73
CA PRO A 68 -9.71 4.78 10.40
C PRO A 68 -10.24 6.23 10.47
N ILE A 69 -11.55 6.38 10.26
CA ILE A 69 -12.20 7.70 10.27
C ILE A 69 -12.00 8.41 11.60
N GLU A 70 -11.96 7.68 12.71
CA GLU A 70 -11.71 8.19 14.05
C GLU A 70 -10.33 8.83 14.17
N THR A 71 -9.32 8.26 13.48
CA THR A 71 -7.97 8.83 13.44
C THR A 71 -7.95 10.13 12.64
N ILE A 72 -8.72 10.21 11.56
CA ILE A 72 -8.88 11.43 10.76
C ILE A 72 -9.58 12.50 11.59
N ASP A 73 -10.69 12.15 12.24
CA ASP A 73 -11.42 13.07 13.11
C ASP A 73 -10.52 13.59 14.25
N TYR A 74 -9.70 12.74 14.84
CA TYR A 74 -8.74 13.15 15.85
C TYR A 74 -7.69 14.12 15.30
N ALA A 75 -7.19 13.90 14.08
CA ALA A 75 -6.30 14.84 13.42
C ALA A 75 -6.96 16.19 13.17
N LEU A 76 -8.24 16.19 12.75
CA LEU A 76 -9.04 17.41 12.53
C LEU A 76 -9.22 18.20 13.83
N GLU A 77 -9.52 17.52 14.95
CA GLU A 77 -9.64 18.18 16.25
C GLU A 77 -8.31 18.75 16.76
N LEU A 78 -7.19 18.04 16.55
CA LEU A 78 -5.86 18.58 16.85
C LEU A 78 -5.55 19.81 16.02
N ALA A 79 -5.90 19.81 14.74
CA ALA A 79 -5.63 20.93 13.83
C ALA A 79 -6.38 22.22 14.20
N LYS A 80 -7.53 22.12 14.86
CA LYS A 80 -8.32 23.30 15.33
C LYS A 80 -7.69 24.02 16.52
N ARG A 81 -6.73 23.40 17.20
CA ARG A 81 -6.09 23.98 18.38
C ARG A 81 -5.13 25.09 17.97
N PRO A 82 -5.18 26.28 18.62
CA PRO A 82 -4.35 27.42 18.25
C PRO A 82 -2.86 27.22 18.55
N ASP A 83 -2.52 26.29 19.44
CA ASP A 83 -1.15 25.92 19.82
C ASP A 83 -0.53 24.82 18.95
N VAL A 84 -1.28 24.31 17.93
CA VAL A 84 -0.89 23.19 17.07
C VAL A 84 -0.65 23.65 15.64
N ILE A 85 0.41 23.13 15.03
CA ILE A 85 0.58 23.08 13.57
C ILE A 85 0.44 21.61 13.18
N LEU A 86 -0.61 21.27 12.44
CA LEU A 86 -0.77 19.93 11.88
C LEU A 86 -0.05 19.85 10.53
N ALA A 87 0.78 18.84 10.35
CA ALA A 87 1.52 18.60 9.13
C ALA A 87 1.20 17.22 8.57
N SER A 88 0.96 17.11 7.28
CA SER A 88 0.73 15.83 6.59
C SER A 88 1.06 15.92 5.11
N PHE A 89 0.96 14.78 4.39
CA PHE A 89 1.13 14.75 2.94
C PHE A 89 -0.12 15.22 2.21
N GLY A 90 0.07 15.64 0.95
CA GLY A 90 -0.98 16.30 0.16
C GLY A 90 -2.21 15.44 -0.14
N ASP A 91 -2.05 14.13 -0.27
CA ASP A 91 -3.13 13.19 -0.49
C ASP A 91 -4.10 13.12 0.70
N MET A 92 -3.59 13.26 1.93
CA MET A 92 -4.40 13.26 3.14
C MET A 92 -5.27 14.51 3.31
N MET A 93 -4.90 15.62 2.66
CA MET A 93 -5.60 16.91 2.83
C MET A 93 -7.07 16.88 2.42
N ARG A 94 -7.43 15.98 1.49
CA ARG A 94 -8.78 15.87 0.91
C ARG A 94 -9.57 14.67 1.41
N VAL A 95 -9.01 13.91 2.32
CA VAL A 95 -9.69 12.74 2.87
C VAL A 95 -10.69 13.20 3.92
N PRO A 96 -11.98 12.90 3.74
CA PRO A 96 -12.99 13.35 4.68
C PRO A 96 -12.92 12.55 5.98
N GLY A 97 -13.00 13.24 7.10
CA GLY A 97 -13.43 12.67 8.36
C GLY A 97 -14.97 12.52 8.39
N SER A 98 -15.54 12.39 9.58
CA SER A 98 -16.99 12.24 9.74
C SER A 98 -17.80 13.47 9.26
N ARG A 99 -17.21 14.67 9.26
CA ARG A 99 -17.92 15.91 8.95
C ARG A 99 -17.21 16.80 7.93
N GLU A 100 -15.90 16.73 7.86
CA GLU A 100 -15.07 17.67 7.10
C GLU A 100 -13.70 17.07 6.79
N ASP A 101 -12.92 17.77 5.97
CA ASP A 101 -11.53 17.41 5.65
C ASP A 101 -10.53 18.48 6.14
N LEU A 102 -9.24 18.18 6.02
CA LEU A 102 -8.17 19.08 6.45
C LEU A 102 -8.13 20.39 5.66
N LEU A 103 -8.55 20.43 4.38
CA LEU A 103 -8.61 21.68 3.60
C LEU A 103 -9.72 22.60 4.10
N GLN A 104 -10.87 22.04 4.47
CA GLN A 104 -11.99 22.80 5.02
C GLN A 104 -11.62 23.41 6.39
N VAL A 105 -10.95 22.65 7.25
CA VAL A 105 -10.47 23.15 8.55
C VAL A 105 -9.40 24.21 8.36
N LYS A 106 -8.48 24.02 7.40
CA LYS A 106 -7.47 25.02 7.02
C LYS A 106 -8.10 26.31 6.52
N ALA A 107 -9.13 26.22 5.68
CA ALA A 107 -9.84 27.39 5.15
C ALA A 107 -10.50 28.26 6.26
N ARG A 108 -10.77 27.65 7.44
CA ARG A 108 -11.28 28.35 8.63
C ARG A 108 -10.19 28.89 9.57
N GLY A 109 -8.94 28.84 9.13
CA GLY A 109 -7.82 29.48 9.83
C GLY A 109 -6.93 28.54 10.65
N ALA A 110 -7.14 27.21 10.61
CA ALA A 110 -6.23 26.27 11.24
C ALA A 110 -4.87 26.24 10.55
N ASP A 111 -3.79 26.11 11.32
CA ASP A 111 -2.44 26.01 10.77
C ASP A 111 -2.14 24.56 10.35
N ILE A 112 -2.46 24.28 9.09
CA ILE A 112 -2.22 22.98 8.48
C ILE A 112 -1.20 23.11 7.36
N ARG A 113 -0.12 22.35 7.42
CA ARG A 113 1.01 22.39 6.48
C ARG A 113 1.11 21.09 5.66
N MET A 114 1.12 21.26 4.34
CA MET A 114 1.42 20.15 3.43
C MET A 114 2.93 19.96 3.32
N LEU A 115 3.39 18.73 3.51
CA LEU A 115 4.80 18.35 3.46
C LEU A 115 5.09 17.47 2.24
N TYR A 116 6.33 17.51 1.80
CA TYR A 116 6.89 16.61 0.79
C TYR A 116 7.88 15.60 1.37
N SER A 117 8.37 15.87 2.57
CA SER A 117 9.25 14.99 3.34
C SER A 117 8.89 15.02 4.83
N PRO A 118 8.99 13.89 5.55
CA PRO A 118 8.85 13.89 7.01
C PRO A 118 9.86 14.79 7.73
N LEU A 119 11.02 15.04 7.12
CA LEU A 119 12.03 15.95 7.66
C LEU A 119 11.61 17.43 7.62
N ASP A 120 10.66 17.79 6.76
CA ASP A 120 10.08 19.15 6.75
C ASP A 120 9.34 19.45 8.06
N ALA A 121 8.74 18.42 8.69
CA ALA A 121 8.11 18.59 10.00
C ALA A 121 9.13 18.91 11.12
N ILE A 122 10.37 18.44 11.00
CA ILE A 122 11.46 18.80 11.89
C ILE A 122 11.84 20.27 11.73
N ASN A 123 11.89 20.76 10.49
CA ASN A 123 12.15 22.17 10.22
C ASN A 123 11.02 23.05 10.78
N LEU A 124 9.77 22.60 10.70
CA LEU A 124 8.65 23.30 11.35
C LEU A 124 8.83 23.39 12.86
N ALA A 125 9.23 22.28 13.51
CA ALA A 125 9.44 22.25 14.95
C ALA A 125 10.57 23.21 15.42
N ILE A 126 11.63 23.33 14.63
CA ILE A 126 12.74 24.25 14.91
C ILE A 126 12.28 25.71 14.75
N ASN A 127 11.50 26.00 13.69
CA ASN A 127 11.11 27.36 13.35
C ASN A 127 9.92 27.88 14.17
N HIS A 128 9.19 27.00 14.85
CA HIS A 128 8.02 27.34 15.67
C HIS A 128 8.14 26.70 17.07
N PRO A 129 9.09 27.12 17.90
CA PRO A 129 9.33 26.51 19.21
C PRO A 129 8.17 26.71 20.20
N ASP A 130 7.31 27.67 19.95
CA ASP A 130 6.10 28.01 20.72
C ASP A 130 4.88 27.17 20.31
N LYS A 131 4.97 26.39 19.24
CA LYS A 131 3.89 25.55 18.72
C LYS A 131 4.20 24.06 18.87
N LYS A 132 3.16 23.27 19.00
CA LYS A 132 3.22 21.80 18.92
C LYS A 132 3.10 21.38 17.45
N ILE A 133 4.12 20.75 16.92
CA ILE A 133 4.10 20.23 15.57
C ILE A 133 3.62 18.79 15.62
N VAL A 134 2.40 18.56 15.12
CA VAL A 134 1.83 17.22 15.02
C VAL A 134 1.96 16.74 13.58
N PHE A 135 2.85 15.78 13.33
CA PHE A 135 2.99 15.17 12.03
C PHE A 135 2.06 13.95 11.93
N PHE A 136 1.03 14.06 11.10
CA PHE A 136 0.12 12.97 10.77
C PHE A 136 0.79 12.04 9.78
N ALA A 137 1.43 10.99 10.30
CA ALA A 137 2.28 10.04 9.59
C ALA A 137 1.43 8.86 9.11
N ILE A 138 1.22 8.79 7.80
CA ILE A 138 0.40 7.76 7.15
C ILE A 138 1.27 6.94 6.21
N GLY A 139 1.14 5.62 6.22
CA GLY A 139 1.95 4.78 5.35
C GLY A 139 1.87 3.28 5.63
N PHE A 140 2.59 2.57 4.80
CA PHE A 140 2.91 1.15 4.95
C PHE A 140 4.40 0.95 5.21
N GLU A 141 4.87 -0.29 5.14
CA GLU A 141 6.25 -0.69 5.41
C GLU A 141 7.29 0.12 4.63
N THR A 142 6.96 0.54 3.42
CA THR A 142 7.88 1.28 2.55
C THR A 142 8.11 2.73 3.00
N THR A 143 7.15 3.33 3.70
CA THR A 143 7.24 4.72 4.17
C THR A 143 7.54 4.84 5.67
N ALA A 144 7.25 3.81 6.46
CA ALA A 144 7.53 3.80 7.90
C ALA A 144 8.99 4.15 8.26
N PRO A 145 10.04 3.68 7.54
CA PRO A 145 11.42 4.03 7.85
C PRO A 145 11.71 5.54 7.82
N VAL A 146 11.18 6.27 6.82
CA VAL A 146 11.42 7.72 6.71
C VAL A 146 10.68 8.51 7.80
N HIS A 147 9.51 8.03 8.25
CA HIS A 147 8.82 8.62 9.41
C HIS A 147 9.62 8.41 10.69
N MET A 148 10.19 7.21 10.87
CA MET A 148 11.05 6.91 12.02
C MET A 148 12.37 7.69 11.98
N MET A 149 12.90 7.97 10.80
CA MET A 149 14.06 8.87 10.67
C MET A 149 13.74 10.28 11.16
N ALA A 150 12.55 10.84 10.84
CA ALA A 150 12.15 12.13 11.36
C ALA A 150 12.05 12.11 12.90
N LEU A 151 11.43 11.08 13.49
CA LEU A 151 11.36 10.93 14.94
C LEU A 151 12.78 10.85 15.57
N LYS A 152 13.67 10.05 14.99
CA LYS A 152 15.05 9.92 15.45
C LYS A 152 15.82 11.25 15.38
N GLU A 153 15.58 12.03 14.32
CA GLU A 153 16.18 13.36 14.17
C GLU A 153 15.62 14.36 15.21
N ALA A 154 14.32 14.32 15.49
CA ALA A 154 13.71 15.12 16.55
C ALA A 154 14.35 14.79 17.91
N MET A 155 14.52 13.51 18.24
CA MET A 155 15.17 13.05 19.46
C MET A 155 16.63 13.49 19.53
N ARG A 156 17.38 13.38 18.42
CA ARG A 156 18.79 13.82 18.32
C ARG A 156 18.93 15.32 18.59
N ARG A 157 17.97 16.11 18.11
CA ARG A 157 17.93 17.58 18.30
C ARG A 157 17.27 18.00 19.61
N LYS A 158 16.76 17.03 20.39
CA LYS A 158 16.03 17.31 21.65
C LYS A 158 14.85 18.23 21.48
N LEU A 159 14.08 18.05 20.37
CA LEU A 159 12.86 18.82 20.12
C LEU A 159 11.74 18.28 20.99
N GLU A 160 11.22 19.11 21.89
CA GLU A 160 10.14 18.74 22.82
C GLU A 160 8.74 19.04 22.25
N ASN A 161 8.70 19.76 21.12
CA ASN A 161 7.47 20.21 20.47
C ASN A 161 7.12 19.41 19.21
N PHE A 162 7.78 18.28 18.93
CA PHE A 162 7.49 17.41 17.80
C PHE A 162 6.75 16.17 18.25
N TYR A 163 5.60 15.89 17.59
CA TYR A 163 4.73 14.74 17.88
C TYR A 163 4.37 14.00 16.60
N LEU A 164 4.21 12.68 16.72
CA LEU A 164 3.69 11.84 15.65
C LEU A 164 2.26 11.38 15.98
N LEU A 165 1.32 11.68 15.11
CA LEU A 165 0.04 10.98 15.03
C LEU A 165 0.19 9.89 13.96
N THR A 166 0.20 8.63 14.36
CA THR A 166 0.53 7.53 13.46
C THR A 166 -0.69 6.80 12.93
N SER A 167 -0.74 6.62 11.61
CA SER A 167 -1.62 5.70 10.89
C SER A 167 -0.73 4.86 9.96
N LEU A 168 0.16 4.06 10.57
CA LEU A 168 1.13 3.21 9.88
C LEU A 168 0.66 1.76 9.98
N PHE A 169 0.50 1.12 8.85
CA PHE A 169 0.02 -0.25 8.73
C PHE A 169 1.09 -1.17 8.16
N THR A 170 0.90 -2.46 8.37
CA THR A 170 1.68 -3.51 7.74
C THR A 170 0.76 -4.45 6.97
N VAL A 171 1.24 -4.91 5.81
CA VAL A 171 0.45 -5.71 4.87
C VAL A 171 0.11 -7.11 5.39
N PRO A 172 1.02 -7.87 6.05
CA PRO A 172 0.71 -9.24 6.47
C PRO A 172 -0.51 -9.37 7.40
N PRO A 173 -0.72 -8.51 8.43
CA PRO A 173 -1.92 -8.55 9.25
C PRO A 173 -3.20 -8.24 8.47
N ALA A 174 -3.15 -7.35 7.46
CA ALA A 174 -4.30 -7.06 6.62
C ALA A 174 -4.70 -8.28 5.76
N ILE A 175 -3.71 -9.00 5.20
CA ILE A 175 -3.95 -10.27 4.50
C ILE A 175 -4.55 -11.28 5.46
N GLU A 176 -4.04 -11.40 6.69
CA GLU A 176 -4.55 -12.34 7.68
C GLU A 176 -5.99 -12.04 8.04
N ALA A 177 -6.36 -10.77 8.22
CA ALA A 177 -7.74 -10.36 8.47
C ALA A 177 -8.68 -10.78 7.33
N ILE A 178 -8.27 -10.56 6.07
CA ILE A 178 -9.04 -10.97 4.90
C ILE A 178 -9.19 -12.51 4.82
N LEU A 179 -8.13 -13.25 5.07
CA LEU A 179 -8.15 -14.72 4.97
C LEU A 179 -8.85 -15.39 6.15
N SER A 180 -8.97 -14.73 7.30
CA SER A 180 -9.71 -15.23 8.45
C SER A 180 -11.22 -15.00 8.37
N ASP A 181 -11.66 -14.14 7.45
CA ASP A 181 -13.09 -13.92 7.21
C ASP A 181 -13.71 -15.16 6.51
N PRO A 182 -14.73 -15.79 7.09
CA PRO A 182 -15.42 -16.94 6.50
C PRO A 182 -16.08 -16.65 5.15
N GLU A 183 -16.39 -15.38 4.87
CA GLU A 183 -16.98 -14.95 3.59
C GLU A 183 -15.93 -14.59 2.53
N SER A 184 -14.65 -14.68 2.87
CA SER A 184 -13.56 -14.37 1.94
C SER A 184 -13.58 -15.30 0.74
N ARG A 185 -13.55 -14.70 -0.44
CA ARG A 185 -13.49 -15.42 -1.73
C ARG A 185 -12.08 -15.44 -2.33
N VAL A 186 -11.10 -14.91 -1.62
CA VAL A 186 -9.74 -14.79 -2.13
C VAL A 186 -9.07 -16.15 -2.16
N ASN A 187 -8.60 -16.56 -3.34
CA ASN A 187 -7.91 -17.83 -3.54
C ASN A 187 -6.38 -17.67 -3.60
N GLY A 188 -5.88 -16.50 -3.99
CA GLY A 188 -4.46 -16.21 -4.08
C GLY A 188 -4.15 -14.73 -4.01
N PHE A 189 -2.89 -14.38 -3.72
CA PHE A 189 -2.46 -12.98 -3.62
C PHE A 189 -1.31 -12.65 -4.58
N LEU A 190 -1.37 -11.43 -5.12
CA LEU A 190 -0.22 -10.74 -5.69
C LEU A 190 0.31 -9.77 -4.65
N THR A 191 1.48 -10.08 -4.08
CA THR A 191 2.11 -9.23 -3.09
C THR A 191 3.04 -8.20 -3.75
N ALA A 192 3.12 -7.02 -3.14
CA ALA A 192 3.83 -5.89 -3.73
C ALA A 192 5.35 -6.06 -3.64
N GLY A 193 6.03 -6.08 -4.78
CA GLY A 193 7.47 -6.29 -4.87
C GLY A 193 8.30 -5.27 -4.09
N HIS A 194 7.91 -3.99 -4.12
CA HIS A 194 8.63 -2.93 -3.39
C HIS A 194 8.50 -3.07 -1.87
N VAL A 195 7.38 -3.60 -1.35
CA VAL A 195 7.24 -3.93 0.08
C VAL A 195 8.18 -5.06 0.43
N CYS A 196 8.17 -6.15 -0.37
CA CYS A 196 9.04 -7.30 -0.14
C CYS A 196 10.54 -6.96 -0.28
N ALA A 197 10.90 -5.95 -1.09
CA ALA A 197 12.28 -5.46 -1.18
C ALA A 197 12.74 -4.80 0.13
N VAL A 198 11.83 -4.20 0.90
CA VAL A 198 12.15 -3.56 2.20
C VAL A 198 12.11 -4.56 3.35
N THR A 199 11.07 -5.41 3.42
CA THR A 199 10.81 -6.27 4.59
C THR A 199 11.14 -7.74 4.36
N GLY A 200 11.48 -8.13 3.14
CA GLY A 200 11.51 -9.53 2.73
C GLY A 200 10.10 -10.11 2.57
N ASN A 201 10.05 -11.39 2.27
CA ASN A 201 8.79 -12.13 2.10
C ASN A 201 8.53 -13.16 3.22
N GLY A 202 9.34 -13.12 4.28
CA GLY A 202 9.30 -14.11 5.38
C GLY A 202 7.92 -14.25 6.05
N ALA A 203 7.27 -13.11 6.33
CA ALA A 203 5.97 -13.08 7.00
C ALA A 203 4.85 -13.77 6.19
N TYR A 204 4.95 -13.77 4.86
CA TYR A 204 3.94 -14.38 3.99
C TYR A 204 3.97 -15.91 3.99
N HIS A 205 5.11 -16.55 4.29
CA HIS A 205 5.22 -18.01 4.30
C HIS A 205 4.30 -18.67 5.32
N HIS A 206 4.17 -18.09 6.51
CA HIS A 206 3.25 -18.57 7.52
C HIS A 206 1.80 -18.49 7.04
N LEU A 207 1.41 -17.34 6.46
CA LEU A 207 0.05 -17.09 5.96
C LEU A 207 -0.30 -18.04 4.81
N ALA A 208 0.60 -18.20 3.84
CA ALA A 208 0.38 -19.09 2.70
C ALA A 208 0.13 -20.54 3.16
N LYS A 209 0.89 -21.02 4.16
CA LYS A 209 0.74 -22.35 4.72
C LYS A 209 -0.54 -22.50 5.56
N LYS A 210 -0.79 -21.53 6.45
CA LYS A 210 -1.93 -21.55 7.38
C LYS A 210 -3.27 -21.54 6.64
N TYR A 211 -3.40 -20.67 5.66
CA TYR A 211 -4.66 -20.45 4.93
C TYR A 211 -4.73 -21.20 3.59
N LYS A 212 -3.72 -22.00 3.25
CA LYS A 212 -3.65 -22.72 1.96
C LYS A 212 -3.91 -21.77 0.78
N THR A 213 -3.18 -20.65 0.72
CA THR A 213 -3.38 -19.58 -0.26
C THR A 213 -2.02 -19.20 -0.84
N PRO A 214 -1.77 -19.37 -2.15
CA PRO A 214 -0.50 -18.97 -2.76
C PRO A 214 -0.34 -17.46 -2.74
N MET A 215 0.89 -17.00 -2.55
CA MET A 215 1.26 -15.58 -2.54
C MET A 215 2.43 -15.35 -3.48
N VAL A 216 2.23 -14.56 -4.52
CA VAL A 216 3.25 -14.30 -5.52
C VAL A 216 3.70 -12.85 -5.46
N VAL A 217 4.98 -12.65 -5.16
CA VAL A 217 5.60 -11.31 -5.18
C VAL A 217 5.77 -10.87 -6.63
N THR A 218 5.20 -9.72 -7.00
CA THR A 218 5.23 -9.21 -8.37
C THR A 218 5.54 -7.72 -8.43
N GLY A 219 5.97 -7.26 -9.60
CA GLY A 219 6.17 -5.85 -9.91
C GLY A 219 4.89 -5.16 -10.36
N PHE A 220 5.05 -4.10 -11.15
CA PHE A 220 3.99 -3.15 -11.49
C PHE A 220 3.79 -2.97 -12.99
N GLU A 221 4.66 -3.56 -13.80
CA GLU A 221 4.51 -3.51 -15.26
C GLU A 221 3.59 -4.64 -15.76
N PRO A 222 3.00 -4.51 -16.95
CA PRO A 222 2.03 -5.50 -17.46
C PRO A 222 2.54 -6.94 -17.43
N ALA A 223 3.78 -7.17 -17.89
CA ALA A 223 4.36 -8.49 -17.90
C ALA A 223 4.65 -9.03 -16.49
N ASP A 224 5.01 -8.16 -15.52
CA ASP A 224 5.17 -8.57 -14.12
C ASP A 224 3.87 -9.10 -13.54
N LEU A 225 2.79 -8.32 -13.71
CA LEU A 225 1.48 -8.64 -13.16
C LEU A 225 0.93 -9.92 -13.79
N LEU A 226 1.00 -10.04 -15.12
CA LEU A 226 0.56 -11.26 -15.82
C LEU A 226 1.42 -12.46 -15.45
N LEU A 227 2.73 -12.31 -15.26
CA LEU A 227 3.59 -13.40 -14.78
C LEU A 227 3.19 -13.82 -13.36
N GLY A 228 2.93 -12.83 -12.48
CA GLY A 228 2.44 -13.09 -11.12
C GLY A 228 1.12 -13.84 -11.11
N ILE A 229 0.15 -13.42 -11.92
CA ILE A 229 -1.14 -14.10 -12.10
C ILE A 229 -0.92 -15.53 -12.60
N TYR A 230 -0.12 -15.70 -13.64
CA TYR A 230 0.20 -17.03 -14.20
C TYR A 230 0.82 -17.96 -13.15
N ARG A 231 1.80 -17.50 -12.38
CA ARG A 231 2.43 -18.26 -11.30
C ARG A 231 1.46 -18.62 -10.16
N CYS A 232 0.58 -17.69 -9.82
CA CYS A 232 -0.46 -17.92 -8.84
C CYS A 232 -1.43 -19.01 -9.31
N LEU A 233 -1.90 -18.92 -10.56
CA LEU A 233 -2.79 -19.93 -11.18
C LEU A 233 -2.14 -21.31 -11.25
N LEU A 234 -0.87 -21.42 -11.64
CA LEU A 234 -0.15 -22.69 -11.63
C LEU A 234 -0.17 -23.35 -10.26
N GLN A 235 -0.01 -22.57 -9.19
CA GLN A 235 -0.06 -23.08 -7.83
C GLN A 235 -1.49 -23.50 -7.45
N LEU A 236 -2.49 -22.68 -7.78
CA LEU A 236 -3.90 -22.95 -7.48
C LEU A 236 -4.39 -24.22 -8.17
N GLU A 237 -4.09 -24.39 -9.46
CA GLU A 237 -4.48 -25.58 -10.23
C GLU A 237 -3.77 -26.86 -9.76
N ALA A 238 -2.54 -26.72 -9.24
CA ALA A 238 -1.77 -27.84 -8.69
C ALA A 238 -2.06 -28.12 -7.20
N GLY A 239 -2.88 -27.30 -6.52
CA GLY A 239 -3.12 -27.41 -5.09
C GLY A 239 -1.87 -27.12 -4.24
N ILE A 240 -0.97 -26.26 -4.73
CA ILE A 240 0.28 -25.89 -4.07
C ILE A 240 0.09 -24.49 -3.46
N TYR A 241 0.52 -24.30 -2.22
CA TYR A 241 0.30 -23.06 -1.48
C TYR A 241 1.61 -22.57 -0.86
N LYS A 242 2.36 -21.78 -1.63
CA LYS A 242 3.66 -21.24 -1.18
C LYS A 242 3.84 -19.79 -1.61
N VAL A 243 4.83 -19.15 -1.01
CA VAL A 243 5.31 -17.84 -1.45
C VAL A 243 6.30 -18.04 -2.60
N GLU A 244 6.08 -17.31 -3.69
CA GLU A 244 6.98 -17.32 -4.84
C GLU A 244 7.36 -15.88 -5.20
N ASN A 245 8.65 -15.59 -5.41
CA ASN A 245 9.10 -14.28 -5.86
C ASN A 245 9.28 -14.28 -7.38
N ALA A 246 8.33 -13.63 -8.08
CA ALA A 246 8.40 -13.38 -9.52
C ALA A 246 9.05 -12.01 -9.84
N TYR A 247 9.32 -11.16 -8.84
CA TYR A 247 9.93 -9.84 -8.98
C TYR A 247 11.45 -9.91 -8.79
N LYS A 248 12.16 -10.52 -9.74
CA LYS A 248 13.60 -10.85 -9.62
C LYS A 248 14.55 -9.68 -9.90
N ARG A 249 14.05 -8.54 -10.35
CA ARG A 249 14.88 -7.37 -10.72
C ARG A 249 15.08 -6.35 -9.60
N ALA A 250 14.51 -6.58 -8.42
CA ALA A 250 14.68 -5.77 -7.22
C ALA A 250 15.31 -6.59 -6.10
#